data_efb225cf8a5ba022c42caa85446f956b
#
_entry.id   efb225cf8a5ba022c42caa85446f956b
#
_cell.length_a   1.000
_cell.length_b   1.000
_cell.length_c   1.000
_cell.angle_alpha   90.00
_cell.angle_beta   90.00
_cell.angle_gamma   90.00
#
_symmetry.space_group_name_H-M   'P 1'
#
loop_
_entity.id
_entity.type
_entity.pdbx_description
1 polymer ?
#
loop_
_entity_poly.entity_id
_entity_poly.type
_entity_poly.pdbx_seq_one_letter_code
_entity_poly.pdbx_strand_id
1 'polypeptide(L)'
;MNTGKFFIKILFFVIVFLSLGACATTLRVEKALDVETKKQLQISEVSVTADSFIFTSDTLLRALKNAVLSELNAVKAQGIPAVMEIVVTRAKIVTRGRRALMGAFGGSSILDITATIKATETKNILGVYEVKGKYNPGGWGVFSDPIESTTSNVAEELVEGIYQ
;
A
#
# COMPACT_ATOMS: atom_id res chain seq x y z
N MET A 1 -29.52 -8.54 40.80
CA MET A 1 -28.12 -8.16 40.54
C MET A 1 -27.78 -8.41 39.08
N ASN A 2 -27.44 -7.37 38.28
CA ASN A 2 -27.41 -7.39 36.81
C ASN A 2 -26.02 -7.83 36.24
N THR A 3 -25.52 -8.97 36.67
CA THR A 3 -24.20 -9.50 36.23
C THR A 3 -24.15 -9.84 34.74
N GLY A 4 -25.24 -10.29 34.14
CA GLY A 4 -25.30 -10.65 32.71
C GLY A 4 -25.08 -9.44 31.75
N LYS A 5 -25.66 -8.29 32.09
CA LYS A 5 -25.50 -7.07 31.28
C LYS A 5 -24.08 -6.49 31.33
N PHE A 6 -23.37 -6.71 32.43
CA PHE A 6 -21.98 -6.29 32.59
C PHE A 6 -21.01 -7.14 31.75
N PHE A 7 -21.23 -8.46 31.73
CA PHE A 7 -20.44 -9.39 30.90
C PHE A 7 -20.60 -9.13 29.39
N ILE A 8 -21.83 -8.84 28.94
CA ILE A 8 -22.10 -8.54 27.53
C ILE A 8 -21.39 -7.23 27.09
N LYS A 9 -21.36 -6.24 27.95
CA LYS A 9 -20.66 -4.96 27.65
C LYS A 9 -19.14 -5.16 27.57
N ILE A 10 -18.55 -5.94 28.45
CA ILE A 10 -17.10 -6.25 28.42
C ILE A 10 -16.76 -7.06 27.18
N LEU A 11 -17.56 -8.06 26.82
CA LEU A 11 -17.36 -8.87 25.61
C LEU A 11 -17.44 -8.03 24.34
N PHE A 12 -18.40 -7.11 24.27
CA PHE A 12 -18.55 -6.19 23.13
C PHE A 12 -17.34 -5.24 23.02
N PHE A 13 -16.84 -4.73 24.15
CA PHE A 13 -15.67 -3.85 24.19
C PHE A 13 -14.38 -4.58 23.74
N VAL A 14 -14.20 -5.83 24.15
CA VAL A 14 -13.06 -6.68 23.76
C VAL A 14 -13.11 -6.99 22.26
N ILE A 15 -14.29 -7.27 21.69
CA ILE A 15 -14.44 -7.54 20.26
C ILE A 15 -14.13 -6.29 19.42
N VAL A 16 -14.55 -5.09 19.87
CA VAL A 16 -14.27 -3.83 19.17
C VAL A 16 -12.77 -3.48 19.22
N PHE A 17 -12.08 -3.75 20.33
CA PHE A 17 -10.62 -3.50 20.43
C PHE A 17 -9.78 -4.49 19.60
N LEU A 18 -10.24 -5.70 19.36
CA LEU A 18 -9.54 -6.69 18.54
C LEU A 18 -9.63 -6.43 17.03
N SER A 19 -10.55 -5.57 16.60
CA SER A 19 -10.73 -5.24 15.17
C SER A 19 -9.84 -4.11 14.65
N LEU A 20 -9.13 -3.37 15.50
CA LEU A 20 -8.37 -2.16 15.14
C LEU A 20 -6.92 -2.38 14.67
N GLY A 21 -6.47 -3.62 14.52
CA GLY A 21 -5.06 -3.92 14.26
C GLY A 21 -4.70 -4.54 12.89
N ALA A 22 -5.60 -4.53 11.91
CA ALA A 22 -5.46 -5.44 10.76
C ALA A 22 -4.59 -4.94 9.61
N CYS A 23 -4.52 -3.64 9.35
CA CYS A 23 -3.74 -3.05 8.26
C CYS A 23 -2.91 -1.90 8.80
N ALA A 24 -1.60 -1.95 8.58
CA ALA A 24 -0.69 -0.87 8.89
C ALA A 24 0.16 -0.62 7.65
N THR A 25 -0.21 0.37 6.85
CA THR A 25 0.64 0.92 5.81
C THR A 25 1.24 2.21 6.36
N THR A 26 2.53 2.42 6.15
CA THR A 26 3.23 3.61 6.63
C THR A 26 4.02 4.21 5.50
N LEU A 27 3.89 5.51 5.34
CA LEU A 27 4.66 6.32 4.41
C LEU A 27 5.80 7.02 5.13
N ARG A 28 6.99 6.98 4.54
CA ARG A 28 8.13 7.81 4.91
C ARG A 28 8.53 8.65 3.71
N VAL A 29 8.59 9.95 3.89
CA VAL A 29 9.03 10.88 2.87
C VAL A 29 10.54 11.12 3.06
N GLU A 30 11.36 10.65 2.13
CA GLU A 30 12.81 10.90 2.16
C GLU A 30 13.17 12.23 1.51
N LYS A 31 12.49 12.56 0.41
CA LYS A 31 12.56 13.84 -0.26
C LYS A 31 11.15 14.29 -0.62
N ALA A 32 10.66 15.32 0.04
CA ALA A 32 9.35 15.89 -0.27
C ALA A 32 9.38 16.68 -1.59
N LEU A 33 8.26 16.63 -2.30
CA LEU A 33 7.98 17.59 -3.37
C LEU A 33 7.76 18.98 -2.74
N ASP A 34 8.21 20.03 -3.43
CA ASP A 34 7.81 21.38 -3.05
C ASP A 34 6.31 21.61 -3.34
N VAL A 35 5.73 22.56 -2.62
CA VAL A 35 4.27 22.79 -2.63
C VAL A 35 3.75 23.17 -4.02
N GLU A 36 4.51 23.94 -4.79
CA GLU A 36 4.12 24.37 -6.12
C GLU A 36 4.20 23.21 -7.11
N THR A 37 5.26 22.39 -7.02
CA THR A 37 5.40 21.17 -7.83
C THR A 37 4.27 20.18 -7.54
N LYS A 38 3.86 20.00 -6.26
CA LYS A 38 2.73 19.12 -5.92
C LYS A 38 1.45 19.49 -6.65
N LYS A 39 1.10 20.79 -6.69
CA LYS A 39 -0.12 21.29 -7.32
C LYS A 39 -0.15 21.09 -8.84
N GLN A 40 1.02 21.06 -9.46
CA GLN A 40 1.18 21.01 -10.92
C GLN A 40 1.76 19.68 -11.40
N LEU A 41 1.93 18.70 -10.52
CA LEU A 41 2.54 17.43 -10.85
C LEU A 41 1.57 16.54 -11.63
N GLN A 42 1.96 16.14 -12.86
CA GLN A 42 1.25 15.13 -13.64
C GLN A 42 2.17 13.92 -13.86
N ILE A 43 1.92 12.82 -13.16
CA ILE A 43 2.66 11.58 -13.39
C ILE A 43 2.07 10.91 -14.64
N SER A 44 2.84 10.94 -15.74
CA SER A 44 2.44 10.44 -17.05
C SER A 44 2.87 8.99 -17.31
N GLU A 45 3.88 8.53 -16.59
CA GLU A 45 4.42 7.19 -16.75
C GLU A 45 4.77 6.58 -15.38
N VAL A 46 4.46 5.30 -15.21
CA VAL A 46 4.81 4.51 -14.02
C VAL A 46 5.56 3.26 -14.46
N SER A 47 6.77 3.08 -13.95
CA SER A 47 7.53 1.85 -14.06
C SER A 47 7.62 1.15 -12.70
N VAL A 48 7.50 -0.17 -12.69
CA VAL A 48 7.62 -0.98 -11.47
C VAL A 48 8.61 -2.10 -11.71
N THR A 49 9.63 -2.16 -10.86
CA THR A 49 10.67 -3.19 -10.88
C THR A 49 10.86 -3.76 -9.48
N ALA A 50 11.58 -4.86 -9.36
CA ALA A 50 12.03 -5.37 -8.08
C ALA A 50 13.53 -5.15 -7.92
N ASP A 51 13.97 -4.96 -6.68
CA ASP A 51 15.40 -5.04 -6.36
C ASP A 51 15.95 -6.40 -6.80
N SER A 52 17.18 -6.43 -7.29
CA SER A 52 17.83 -7.63 -7.83
C SER A 52 17.91 -8.81 -6.86
N PHE A 53 17.81 -8.54 -5.56
CA PHE A 53 17.82 -9.55 -4.49
C PHE A 53 16.42 -9.99 -4.05
N ILE A 54 15.36 -9.39 -4.60
CA ILE A 54 13.97 -9.67 -4.21
C ILE A 54 13.32 -10.61 -5.20
N PHE A 55 13.01 -11.82 -4.73
CA PHE A 55 12.21 -12.75 -5.51
C PHE A 55 10.73 -12.36 -5.47
N THR A 56 10.21 -11.91 -6.60
CA THR A 56 8.79 -11.56 -6.76
C THR A 56 8.25 -12.00 -8.11
N SER A 57 6.93 -12.05 -8.24
CA SER A 57 6.28 -12.46 -9.50
C SER A 57 5.93 -11.25 -10.35
N ASP A 58 5.96 -11.42 -11.69
CA ASP A 58 5.46 -10.42 -12.64
C ASP A 58 4.00 -10.02 -12.37
N THR A 59 3.21 -10.97 -11.83
CA THR A 59 1.81 -10.71 -11.45
C THR A 59 1.73 -9.66 -10.35
N LEU A 60 2.59 -9.71 -9.33
CA LEU A 60 2.63 -8.71 -8.27
C LEU A 60 3.06 -7.34 -8.81
N LEU A 61 4.11 -7.31 -9.66
CA LEU A 61 4.60 -6.04 -10.23
C LEU A 61 3.53 -5.37 -11.10
N ARG A 62 2.83 -6.15 -11.94
CA ARG A 62 1.71 -5.65 -12.75
C ARG A 62 0.53 -5.19 -11.90
N ALA A 63 0.17 -5.92 -10.86
CA ALA A 63 -0.90 -5.54 -9.96
C ALA A 63 -0.58 -4.22 -9.26
N LEU A 64 0.64 -4.05 -8.76
CA LEU A 64 1.09 -2.80 -8.14
C LEU A 64 1.05 -1.63 -9.14
N LYS A 65 1.57 -1.83 -10.36
CA LYS A 65 1.51 -0.81 -11.40
C LYS A 65 0.07 -0.37 -11.69
N ASN A 66 -0.83 -1.34 -11.86
CA ASN A 66 -2.24 -1.05 -12.15
C ASN A 66 -2.94 -0.34 -10.99
N ALA A 67 -2.66 -0.74 -9.75
CA ALA A 67 -3.21 -0.07 -8.57
C ALA A 67 -2.75 1.40 -8.49
N VAL A 68 -1.46 1.67 -8.67
CA VAL A 68 -0.92 3.03 -8.67
C VAL A 68 -1.51 3.87 -9.81
N LEU A 69 -1.63 3.32 -11.02
CA LEU A 69 -2.24 4.02 -12.15
C LEU A 69 -3.72 4.34 -11.88
N SER A 70 -4.46 3.43 -11.22
CA SER A 70 -5.85 3.66 -10.82
C SER A 70 -5.98 4.85 -9.86
N GLU A 71 -5.15 4.90 -8.82
CA GLU A 71 -5.14 5.99 -7.85
C GLU A 71 -4.73 7.33 -8.48
N LEU A 72 -3.69 7.34 -9.33
CA LEU A 72 -3.26 8.54 -10.06
C LEU A 72 -4.36 9.09 -10.98
N ASN A 73 -5.11 8.21 -11.64
CA ASN A 73 -6.25 8.61 -12.49
C ASN A 73 -7.39 9.24 -11.66
N ALA A 74 -7.57 8.83 -10.42
CA ALA A 74 -8.57 9.42 -9.52
C ALA A 74 -8.22 10.87 -9.13
N VAL A 75 -6.94 11.20 -9.01
CA VAL A 75 -6.45 12.56 -8.65
C VAL A 75 -6.68 13.57 -9.76
N LYS A 76 -6.77 13.15 -11.05
CA LYS A 76 -6.97 14.04 -12.23
C LYS A 76 -5.97 15.20 -12.29
N ALA A 77 -4.74 14.99 -11.84
CA ALA A 77 -3.70 16.00 -11.85
C ALA A 77 -3.34 16.44 -13.27
N GLN A 78 -3.13 17.73 -13.49
CA GLN A 78 -2.73 18.32 -14.77
C GLN A 78 -1.58 19.30 -14.54
N GLY A 79 -0.56 19.25 -15.40
CA GLY A 79 0.54 20.21 -15.31
C GLY A 79 1.90 19.65 -15.74
N ILE A 80 2.90 19.73 -14.87
CA ILE A 80 4.29 19.38 -15.18
C ILE A 80 4.40 17.85 -15.35
N PRO A 81 4.81 17.35 -16.53
CA PRO A 81 4.93 15.93 -16.77
C PRO A 81 6.09 15.33 -15.97
N ALA A 82 5.82 14.25 -15.27
CA ALA A 82 6.80 13.52 -14.49
C ALA A 82 6.66 12.00 -14.73
N VAL A 83 7.72 11.27 -14.45
CA VAL A 83 7.77 9.81 -14.44
C VAL A 83 7.95 9.31 -13.02
N MET A 84 7.30 8.20 -12.68
CA MET A 84 7.44 7.54 -11.39
C MET A 84 8.13 6.19 -11.59
N GLU A 85 9.24 6.00 -10.92
CA GLU A 85 9.96 4.73 -10.85
C GLU A 85 9.72 4.11 -9.48
N ILE A 86 9.15 2.91 -9.45
CA ILE A 86 8.87 2.16 -8.22
C ILE A 86 9.77 0.94 -8.18
N VAL A 87 10.50 0.78 -7.09
CA VAL A 87 11.32 -0.39 -6.80
C VAL A 87 10.72 -1.13 -5.61
N VAL A 88 10.37 -2.40 -5.80
CA VAL A 88 9.95 -3.28 -4.71
C VAL A 88 11.18 -3.72 -3.94
N THR A 89 11.27 -3.31 -2.66
CA THR A 89 12.41 -3.59 -1.78
C THR A 89 12.16 -4.77 -0.84
N ARG A 90 10.89 -5.14 -0.64
CA ARG A 90 10.49 -6.36 0.07
C ARG A 90 9.11 -6.82 -0.38
N ALA A 91 8.97 -8.12 -0.65
CA ALA A 91 7.70 -8.73 -1.00
C ALA A 91 7.50 -10.07 -0.29
N LYS A 92 6.36 -10.24 0.37
CA LYS A 92 5.90 -11.50 0.96
C LYS A 92 4.39 -11.55 0.89
N ILE A 93 3.84 -12.37 0.03
CA ILE A 93 2.40 -12.52 -0.10
C ILE A 93 1.95 -13.83 0.55
N VAL A 94 1.02 -13.71 1.50
CA VAL A 94 0.40 -14.87 2.15
C VAL A 94 -0.76 -15.34 1.29
N THR A 95 -0.65 -16.57 0.77
CA THR A 95 -1.64 -17.14 -0.15
C THR A 95 -2.99 -17.43 0.54
N ARG A 96 -4.07 -17.46 -0.25
CA ARG A 96 -5.41 -17.84 0.23
C ARG A 96 -5.42 -19.22 0.90
N GLY A 97 -4.73 -20.20 0.33
CA GLY A 97 -4.65 -21.55 0.88
C GLY A 97 -4.03 -21.57 2.27
N ARG A 98 -2.95 -20.83 2.51
CA ARG A 98 -2.35 -20.70 3.84
C ARG A 98 -3.30 -20.03 4.83
N ARG A 99 -4.04 -19.00 4.40
CA ARG A 99 -5.06 -18.35 5.23
C ARG A 99 -6.23 -19.26 5.57
N ALA A 100 -6.68 -20.06 4.58
CA ALA A 100 -7.76 -21.02 4.79
C ALA A 100 -7.42 -22.08 5.84
N LEU A 101 -6.16 -22.52 5.89
CA LEU A 101 -5.69 -23.52 6.85
C LEU A 101 -5.38 -22.94 8.22
N MET A 102 -4.83 -21.73 8.30
CA MET A 102 -4.28 -21.16 9.53
C MET A 102 -5.10 -19.96 10.05
N GLY A 103 -6.13 -19.51 9.32
CA GLY A 103 -6.95 -18.37 9.70
C GLY A 103 -6.14 -17.11 9.97
N ALA A 104 -6.43 -16.43 11.08
CA ALA A 104 -5.70 -15.24 11.51
C ALA A 104 -4.21 -15.48 11.79
N PHE A 105 -3.82 -16.72 12.08
CA PHE A 105 -2.42 -17.11 12.33
C PHE A 105 -1.62 -17.33 11.05
N GLY A 106 -2.21 -17.23 9.87
CA GLY A 106 -1.53 -17.38 8.58
C GLY A 106 -0.43 -16.35 8.30
N GLY A 107 -0.37 -15.28 9.11
CA GLY A 107 0.62 -14.20 9.02
C GLY A 107 0.15 -13.05 8.13
N SER A 108 0.99 -12.02 8.00
CA SER A 108 0.71 -10.84 7.21
C SER A 108 1.41 -10.91 5.85
N SER A 109 0.74 -10.41 4.80
CA SER A 109 1.41 -10.01 3.58
C SER A 109 2.21 -8.74 3.82
N ILE A 110 3.35 -8.62 3.18
CA ILE A 110 4.26 -7.47 3.30
C ILE A 110 4.63 -7.04 1.88
N LEU A 111 4.57 -5.74 1.61
CA LEU A 111 5.02 -5.13 0.37
C LEU A 111 5.63 -3.77 0.69
N ASP A 112 6.95 -3.68 0.64
CA ASP A 112 7.67 -2.43 0.82
C ASP A 112 8.19 -1.96 -0.54
N ILE A 113 8.07 -0.67 -0.79
CA ILE A 113 8.48 -0.04 -2.05
C ILE A 113 9.21 1.26 -1.79
N THR A 114 10.06 1.63 -2.75
CA THR A 114 10.60 2.99 -2.88
C THR A 114 10.12 3.57 -4.20
N ALA A 115 9.44 4.72 -4.17
CA ALA A 115 8.98 5.45 -5.34
C ALA A 115 9.81 6.71 -5.54
N THR A 116 10.40 6.87 -6.71
CA THR A 116 11.17 8.05 -7.11
C THR A 116 10.43 8.78 -8.22
N ILE A 117 10.12 10.05 -8.00
CA ILE A 117 9.48 10.93 -8.98
C ILE A 117 10.55 11.79 -9.65
N LYS A 118 10.57 11.77 -10.98
CA LYS A 118 11.55 12.50 -11.80
C LYS A 118 10.83 13.39 -12.81
N ALA A 119 11.35 14.58 -13.02
CA ALA A 119 10.92 15.42 -14.13
C ALA A 119 11.18 14.72 -15.47
N THR A 120 10.22 14.72 -16.39
CA THR A 120 10.34 13.99 -17.67
C THR A 120 11.50 14.51 -18.51
N GLU A 121 11.68 15.84 -18.59
CA GLU A 121 12.68 16.48 -19.43
C GLU A 121 14.08 16.42 -18.81
N THR A 122 14.23 16.89 -17.58
CA THR A 122 15.53 17.07 -16.93
C THR A 122 16.05 15.82 -16.24
N LYS A 123 15.18 14.82 -16.02
CA LYS A 123 15.44 13.62 -15.20
C LYS A 123 15.82 13.92 -13.75
N ASN A 124 15.68 15.17 -13.31
CA ASN A 124 15.93 15.54 -11.92
C ASN A 124 14.96 14.85 -10.99
N ILE A 125 15.45 14.38 -9.84
CA ILE A 125 14.61 13.78 -8.79
C ILE A 125 13.84 14.92 -8.10
N LEU A 126 12.52 14.87 -8.23
CA LEU A 126 11.59 15.79 -7.61
C LEU A 126 11.23 15.32 -6.19
N GLY A 127 10.93 14.04 -6.01
CA GLY A 127 10.55 13.45 -4.73
C GLY A 127 10.95 11.99 -4.58
N VAL A 128 11.10 11.53 -3.33
CA VAL A 128 11.38 10.12 -2.98
C VAL A 128 10.53 9.72 -1.79
N TYR A 129 9.80 8.63 -1.92
CA TYR A 129 8.83 8.12 -0.95
C TYR A 129 9.07 6.64 -0.69
N GLU A 130 9.12 6.26 0.57
CA GLU A 130 9.12 4.86 1.00
C GLU A 130 7.75 4.51 1.56
N VAL A 131 7.15 3.43 1.06
CA VAL A 131 5.92 2.87 1.63
C VAL A 131 6.20 1.47 2.15
N LYS A 132 5.82 1.22 3.41
CA LYS A 132 5.89 -0.10 4.04
C LYS A 132 4.48 -0.60 4.28
N GLY A 133 4.03 -1.53 3.44
CA GLY A 133 2.70 -2.10 3.49
C GLY A 133 2.67 -3.41 4.26
N LYS A 134 1.75 -3.50 5.22
CA LYS A 134 1.46 -4.74 5.95
C LYS A 134 -0.03 -5.00 5.92
N TYR A 135 -0.44 -6.10 5.31
CA TYR A 135 -1.84 -6.47 5.17
C TYR A 135 -2.15 -7.79 5.89
N ASN A 136 -3.04 -7.73 6.88
CA ASN A 136 -3.54 -8.90 7.58
C ASN A 136 -5.05 -8.78 7.80
N PRO A 137 -5.89 -9.30 6.89
CA PRO A 137 -7.34 -9.22 6.99
C PRO A 137 -7.95 -10.18 8.02
N GLY A 138 -7.13 -10.86 8.83
CA GLY A 138 -7.62 -11.87 9.77
C GLY A 138 -8.25 -13.08 9.08
N GLY A 139 -9.24 -13.68 9.72
CA GLY A 139 -9.97 -14.85 9.18
C GLY A 139 -10.80 -14.56 7.93
N TRP A 140 -11.21 -13.32 7.69
CA TRP A 140 -11.97 -12.89 6.51
C TRP A 140 -11.14 -12.80 5.23
N GLY A 141 -9.83 -12.81 5.34
CA GLY A 141 -8.90 -12.71 4.19
C GLY A 141 -8.93 -13.90 3.22
N VAL A 142 -9.73 -14.91 3.49
CA VAL A 142 -9.97 -16.03 2.55
C VAL A 142 -10.75 -15.56 1.31
N PHE A 143 -11.59 -14.54 1.48
CA PHE A 143 -12.46 -14.02 0.42
C PHE A 143 -11.85 -12.91 -0.42
N SER A 144 -10.74 -12.32 0.01
CA SER A 144 -10.03 -11.26 -0.74
C SER A 144 -8.86 -11.82 -1.54
N ASP A 145 -8.51 -11.15 -2.64
CA ASP A 145 -7.25 -11.42 -3.32
C ASP A 145 -6.11 -10.79 -2.54
N PRO A 146 -5.14 -11.58 -2.03
CA PRO A 146 -4.07 -11.03 -1.20
C PRO A 146 -3.10 -10.13 -1.98
N ILE A 147 -2.92 -10.36 -3.29
CA ILE A 147 -2.09 -9.48 -4.14
C ILE A 147 -2.80 -8.16 -4.32
N GLU A 148 -4.04 -8.19 -4.80
CA GLU A 148 -4.85 -7.00 -5.06
C GLU A 148 -4.98 -6.13 -3.81
N SER A 149 -5.41 -6.72 -2.67
CA SER A 149 -5.57 -5.96 -1.43
C SER A 149 -4.26 -5.35 -0.92
N THR A 150 -3.14 -6.09 -1.05
CA THR A 150 -1.85 -5.58 -0.59
C THR A 150 -1.34 -4.44 -1.49
N THR A 151 -1.49 -4.59 -2.81
CA THR A 151 -1.04 -3.57 -3.77
C THR A 151 -1.92 -2.32 -3.76
N SER A 152 -3.24 -2.46 -3.58
CA SER A 152 -4.15 -1.30 -3.46
C SER A 152 -3.83 -0.46 -2.23
N ASN A 153 -3.64 -1.07 -1.06
CA ASN A 153 -3.31 -0.31 0.16
C ASN A 153 -1.98 0.45 0.03
N VAL A 154 -0.98 -0.15 -0.63
CA VAL A 154 0.32 0.51 -0.86
C VAL A 154 0.19 1.63 -1.89
N ALA A 155 -0.61 1.44 -2.93
CA ALA A 155 -0.84 2.45 -3.96
C ALA A 155 -1.61 3.67 -3.41
N GLU A 156 -2.66 3.44 -2.64
CA GLU A 156 -3.45 4.46 -1.96
C GLU A 156 -2.55 5.32 -1.07
N GLU A 157 -1.81 4.72 -0.14
CA GLU A 157 -0.90 5.43 0.77
C GLU A 157 0.17 6.24 0.01
N LEU A 158 0.74 5.65 -1.06
CA LEU A 158 1.73 6.34 -1.88
C LEU A 158 1.14 7.59 -2.55
N VAL A 159 -0.01 7.45 -3.21
CA VAL A 159 -0.62 8.54 -3.98
C VAL A 159 -1.18 9.62 -3.06
N GLU A 160 -1.81 9.24 -1.94
CA GLU A 160 -2.20 10.19 -0.90
C GLU A 160 -1.01 11.00 -0.40
N GLY A 161 0.08 10.35 -0.05
CA GLY A 161 1.26 11.02 0.47
C GLY A 161 1.97 11.95 -0.53
N ILE A 162 1.79 11.71 -1.83
CA ILE A 162 2.33 12.59 -2.87
C ILE A 162 1.48 13.86 -3.01
N TYR A 163 0.14 13.75 -2.94
CA TYR A 163 -0.77 14.84 -3.28
C TYR A 163 -1.41 15.55 -2.08
N GLN A 164 -1.32 15.00 -0.87
CA GLN A 164 -1.67 15.68 0.39
C GLN A 164 -0.48 16.50 0.92
#